data_95c439f0bbc3d151d49a18541d01c2dc
#
_entry.id   95c439f0bbc3d151d49a18541d01c2dc
#
_cell.length_a   1.000
_cell.length_b   1.000
_cell.length_c   1.000
_cell.angle_alpha   90.00
_cell.angle_beta   90.00
_cell.angle_gamma   90.00
#
_symmetry.space_group_name_H-M   'P 1'
#
loop_
_entity.id
_entity.type
_entity.pdbx_description
1 polymer ?
#
loop_
_entity_poly.entity_id
_entity_poly.type
_entity_poly.pdbx_seq_one_letter_code
_entity_poly.pdbx_strand_id
1 'polypeptide(L)'
;MNKRLIVYILGWVLIVEGAAMQIATVTSFIYGEHEGLYFLGVGALSALLGLLAVKVKKPKNPVLYQKAGFAATALSWILMSFVGCFPFWLSGEIPSFIDAFYETVSGFTTTGSTILTDVEALSHGMLMWRSFLHWLGGMGVIVFLLAIIPRLGGQQNIFLMKAESPGPIVGKAVPKMRNYAMMLYGIYFGLTTLEFIFLIVGKMPVFDALNISFATAGTGGFGVTNAGIASYSNYLQTVIAIFMMLFGINFSVYILILAKKFKQAFRIQELWVYFGIIVLSTALIAFNIRSLYPSAYDAVHQSFFYVSSIITTTGFGLTDVNNWPEFSKTVIMIITFIGAMAGSTGGGFKVSRVILLFKETRKEFSLLIHPRNVKTVKMDGKAIDHNVMRSTSIFLVLYIGIFALSWLVLSLDQTDFVTNFTAVAANINNTGPGLGMVGPVGNYSEFSILSKIILIFDMLAGRLELFPLMLLFAPSAWKKS
;
A
#
# COMPACT_ATOMS: atom_id res chain seq x y z
N MET A 1 13.76 8.11 24.49
CA MET A 1 13.36 8.42 23.10
C MET A 1 13.59 9.90 22.78
N ASN A 2 14.17 10.25 21.64
CA ASN A 2 14.47 11.66 21.29
C ASN A 2 13.23 12.35 20.69
N LYS A 3 12.38 12.92 21.59
CA LYS A 3 11.14 13.61 21.18
C LYS A 3 11.40 14.80 20.22
N ARG A 4 12.53 15.52 20.38
CA ARG A 4 12.87 16.65 19.50
C ARG A 4 13.10 16.20 18.07
N LEU A 5 13.77 15.06 17.88
CA LEU A 5 14.01 14.52 16.54
C LEU A 5 12.71 14.05 15.87
N ILE A 6 11.80 13.44 16.64
CA ILE A 6 10.47 13.03 16.11
C ILE A 6 9.71 14.27 15.64
N VAL A 7 9.59 15.32 16.45
CA VAL A 7 8.89 16.56 16.05
C VAL A 7 9.55 17.21 14.84
N TYR A 8 10.89 17.17 14.74
CA TYR A 8 11.61 17.65 13.58
C TYR A 8 11.26 16.88 12.29
N ILE A 9 11.16 15.55 12.36
CA ILE A 9 10.76 14.70 11.23
C ILE A 9 9.30 15.00 10.85
N LEU A 10 8.39 15.05 11.82
CA LEU A 10 6.98 15.38 11.59
C LEU A 10 6.82 16.78 10.96
N GLY A 11 7.65 17.75 11.35
CA GLY A 11 7.67 19.06 10.72
C GLY A 11 7.99 19.01 9.22
N TRP A 12 8.98 18.20 8.83
CA TRP A 12 9.28 17.99 7.41
C TRP A 12 8.16 17.26 6.67
N VAL A 13 7.51 16.31 7.30
CA VAL A 13 6.34 15.61 6.74
C VAL A 13 5.24 16.62 6.41
N LEU A 14 4.90 17.51 7.35
CA LEU A 14 3.89 18.57 7.13
C LEU A 14 4.25 19.52 6.00
N ILE A 15 5.54 19.91 5.86
CA ILE A 15 5.99 20.76 4.76
C ILE A 15 5.78 20.06 3.41
N VAL A 16 6.15 18.78 3.32
CA VAL A 16 5.98 17.99 2.10
C VAL A 16 4.51 17.81 1.74
N GLU A 17 3.69 17.49 2.73
CA GLU A 17 2.25 17.32 2.53
C GLU A 17 1.59 18.63 2.08
N GLY A 18 1.91 19.76 2.75
CA GLY A 18 1.41 21.07 2.33
C GLY A 18 1.81 21.47 0.91
N ALA A 19 3.03 21.10 0.49
CA ALA A 19 3.47 21.28 -0.89
C ALA A 19 2.74 20.34 -1.87
N ALA A 20 2.49 19.10 -1.46
CA ALA A 20 1.77 18.09 -2.24
C ALA A 20 0.31 18.49 -2.51
N MET A 21 -0.37 19.10 -1.53
CA MET A 21 -1.74 19.62 -1.67
C MET A 21 -1.87 20.67 -2.78
N GLN A 22 -0.77 21.37 -3.14
CA GLN A 22 -0.81 22.38 -4.21
C GLN A 22 -1.11 21.77 -5.59
N ILE A 23 -0.88 20.48 -5.78
CA ILE A 23 -1.26 19.78 -7.03
C ILE A 23 -2.80 19.77 -7.16
N ALA A 24 -3.53 19.44 -6.09
CA ALA A 24 -4.99 19.50 -6.08
C ALA A 24 -5.49 20.95 -6.19
N THR A 25 -4.82 21.92 -5.56
CA THR A 25 -5.11 23.38 -5.72
C THR A 25 -5.05 23.78 -7.18
N VAL A 26 -3.96 23.43 -7.88
CA VAL A 26 -3.77 23.78 -9.30
C VAL A 26 -4.82 23.09 -10.16
N THR A 27 -5.11 21.82 -9.88
CA THR A 27 -6.16 21.07 -10.60
C THR A 27 -7.54 21.75 -10.45
N SER A 28 -7.95 22.08 -9.22
CA SER A 28 -9.24 22.78 -8.99
C SER A 28 -9.31 24.09 -9.78
N PHE A 29 -8.25 24.89 -9.77
CA PHE A 29 -8.26 26.16 -10.51
C PHE A 29 -8.29 25.99 -12.04
N ILE A 30 -7.67 24.94 -12.58
CA ILE A 30 -7.76 24.62 -14.01
C ILE A 30 -9.21 24.30 -14.42
N TYR A 31 -9.96 23.62 -13.55
CA TYR A 31 -11.37 23.29 -13.78
C TYR A 31 -12.36 24.40 -13.31
N GLY A 32 -11.85 25.52 -12.75
CA GLY A 32 -12.67 26.64 -12.30
C GLY A 32 -13.44 26.36 -11.00
N GLU A 33 -12.95 25.44 -10.19
CA GLU A 33 -13.55 25.01 -8.93
C GLU A 33 -13.07 25.86 -7.75
N HIS A 34 -13.95 26.17 -6.79
CA HIS A 34 -13.60 26.93 -5.59
C HIS A 34 -12.94 26.09 -4.51
N GLU A 35 -13.05 24.78 -4.57
CA GLU A 35 -12.52 23.79 -3.62
C GLU A 35 -11.00 23.86 -3.52
N GLY A 36 -10.31 24.38 -4.54
CA GLY A 36 -8.89 24.69 -4.53
C GLY A 36 -8.45 25.59 -3.37
N LEU A 37 -9.34 26.46 -2.86
CA LEU A 37 -9.05 27.33 -1.72
C LEU A 37 -8.86 26.54 -0.42
N TYR A 38 -9.59 25.44 -0.22
CA TYR A 38 -9.42 24.58 0.95
C TYR A 38 -8.05 23.88 0.93
N PHE A 39 -7.61 23.37 -0.23
CA PHE A 39 -6.27 22.80 -0.39
C PHE A 39 -5.17 23.85 -0.17
N LEU A 40 -5.34 25.04 -0.70
CA LEU A 40 -4.40 26.15 -0.52
C LEU A 40 -4.27 26.51 0.97
N GLY A 41 -5.41 26.69 1.65
CA GLY A 41 -5.46 27.11 3.07
C GLY A 41 -4.87 26.03 3.99
N VAL A 42 -5.32 24.77 3.88
CA VAL A 42 -4.82 23.66 4.69
C VAL A 42 -3.35 23.40 4.38
N GLY A 43 -2.96 23.40 3.11
CA GLY A 43 -1.58 23.19 2.70
C GLY A 43 -0.62 24.27 3.20
N ALA A 44 -1.03 25.56 3.12
CA ALA A 44 -0.25 26.67 3.66
C ALA A 44 -0.10 26.59 5.19
N LEU A 45 -1.18 26.28 5.91
CA LEU A 45 -1.15 26.11 7.35
C LEU A 45 -0.26 24.93 7.75
N SER A 46 -0.38 23.80 7.07
CA SER A 46 0.47 22.61 7.29
C SER A 46 1.96 22.96 7.08
N ALA A 47 2.29 23.61 5.99
CA ALA A 47 3.66 24.05 5.69
C ALA A 47 4.20 25.02 6.75
N LEU A 48 3.38 25.98 7.19
CA LEU A 48 3.75 26.94 8.25
C LEU A 48 4.04 26.23 9.58
N LEU A 49 3.14 25.37 10.03
CA LEU A 49 3.32 24.57 11.26
C LEU A 49 4.57 23.66 11.15
N GLY A 50 4.77 23.06 9.98
CA GLY A 50 5.96 22.27 9.68
C GLY A 50 7.26 23.09 9.77
N LEU A 51 7.29 24.29 9.20
CA LEU A 51 8.44 25.20 9.26
C LEU A 51 8.75 25.64 10.71
N LEU A 52 7.71 25.94 11.49
CA LEU A 52 7.87 26.27 12.91
C LEU A 52 8.45 25.08 13.67
N ALA A 53 7.94 23.86 13.47
CA ALA A 53 8.44 22.65 14.12
C ALA A 53 9.91 22.39 13.77
N VAL A 54 10.29 22.53 12.50
CA VAL A 54 11.67 22.35 12.01
C VAL A 54 12.63 23.38 12.61
N LYS A 55 12.24 24.67 12.68
CA LYS A 55 13.06 25.73 13.23
C LYS A 55 13.27 25.59 14.73
N VAL A 56 12.18 25.35 15.50
CA VAL A 56 12.19 25.32 16.98
C VAL A 56 12.82 24.03 17.52
N LYS A 57 12.66 22.89 16.84
CA LYS A 57 13.08 21.58 17.34
C LYS A 57 14.29 20.98 16.64
N LYS A 58 15.10 21.81 15.94
CA LYS A 58 16.31 21.33 15.27
C LYS A 58 17.19 20.54 16.26
N PRO A 59 17.47 19.26 15.98
CA PRO A 59 18.23 18.40 16.91
C PRO A 59 19.71 18.78 16.88
N LYS A 60 20.35 18.87 18.06
CA LYS A 60 21.82 19.07 18.16
C LYS A 60 22.56 17.82 17.70
N ASN A 61 22.10 16.64 18.09
CA ASN A 61 22.63 15.33 17.68
C ASN A 61 21.53 14.50 17.04
N PRO A 62 21.55 14.26 15.72
CA PRO A 62 20.50 13.55 15.00
C PRO A 62 20.67 12.02 15.07
N VAL A 63 20.99 11.44 16.25
CA VAL A 63 21.08 9.99 16.44
C VAL A 63 19.68 9.41 16.51
N LEU A 64 19.33 8.61 15.50
CA LEU A 64 18.05 7.92 15.43
C LEU A 64 18.20 6.47 15.83
N TYR A 65 17.61 6.08 16.95
CA TYR A 65 17.49 4.69 17.39
C TYR A 65 16.25 4.04 16.77
N GLN A 66 16.25 2.71 16.63
CA GLN A 66 15.17 1.94 16.02
C GLN A 66 13.79 2.27 16.60
N LYS A 67 13.67 2.36 17.93
CA LYS A 67 12.40 2.74 18.62
C LYS A 67 11.88 4.11 18.16
N ALA A 68 12.78 5.10 18.04
CA ALA A 68 12.39 6.45 17.61
C ALA A 68 12.04 6.49 16.10
N GLY A 69 12.68 5.66 15.29
CA GLY A 69 12.36 5.49 13.89
C GLY A 69 10.94 4.95 13.70
N PHE A 70 10.60 3.84 14.34
CA PHE A 70 9.27 3.25 14.28
C PHE A 70 8.17 4.21 14.77
N ALA A 71 8.41 4.88 15.90
CA ALA A 71 7.45 5.87 16.42
C ALA A 71 7.28 7.07 15.47
N ALA A 72 8.37 7.59 14.87
CA ALA A 72 8.31 8.68 13.92
C ALA A 72 7.53 8.27 12.66
N THR A 73 7.77 7.06 12.14
CA THR A 73 7.05 6.53 10.98
C THR A 73 5.54 6.44 11.27
N ALA A 74 5.16 5.76 12.33
CA ALA A 74 3.73 5.57 12.64
C ALA A 74 3.02 6.92 12.91
N LEU A 75 3.65 7.83 13.65
CA LEU A 75 3.10 9.18 13.88
C LEU A 75 3.02 10.01 12.59
N SER A 76 3.95 9.84 11.66
CA SER A 76 3.90 10.53 10.36
C SER A 76 2.68 10.11 9.55
N TRP A 77 2.38 8.81 9.47
CA TRP A 77 1.20 8.30 8.76
C TRP A 77 -0.10 8.79 9.37
N ILE A 78 -0.22 8.74 10.71
CA ILE A 78 -1.39 9.26 11.42
C ILE A 78 -1.55 10.77 11.19
N LEU A 79 -0.46 11.54 11.30
CA LEU A 79 -0.46 13.00 11.15
C LEU A 79 -0.85 13.42 9.72
N MET A 80 -0.26 12.77 8.71
CA MET A 80 -0.61 13.04 7.31
C MET A 80 -2.08 12.73 7.02
N SER A 81 -2.56 11.57 7.46
CA SER A 81 -3.97 11.23 7.25
C SER A 81 -4.90 12.21 7.97
N PHE A 82 -4.50 12.67 9.16
CA PHE A 82 -5.26 13.66 9.91
C PHE A 82 -5.29 15.03 9.22
N VAL A 83 -4.17 15.50 8.68
CA VAL A 83 -4.11 16.80 7.98
C VAL A 83 -4.72 16.70 6.58
N GLY A 84 -4.46 15.60 5.88
CA GLY A 84 -4.94 15.35 4.52
C GLY A 84 -6.46 15.21 4.40
N CYS A 85 -7.19 14.92 5.50
CA CYS A 85 -8.65 14.82 5.47
C CYS A 85 -9.38 16.17 5.54
N PHE A 86 -8.72 17.25 6.00
CA PHE A 86 -9.37 18.54 6.17
C PHE A 86 -9.96 19.13 4.88
N PRO A 87 -9.30 19.06 3.70
CA PRO A 87 -9.92 19.55 2.48
C PRO A 87 -11.27 18.88 2.19
N PHE A 88 -11.37 17.56 2.31
CA PHE A 88 -12.62 16.81 2.13
C PHE A 88 -13.72 17.23 3.11
N TRP A 89 -13.36 17.41 4.37
CA TRP A 89 -14.31 17.76 5.43
C TRP A 89 -14.74 19.22 5.37
N LEU A 90 -13.80 20.15 5.18
CA LEU A 90 -14.07 21.59 5.18
C LEU A 90 -14.82 22.05 3.93
N SER A 91 -14.65 21.39 2.79
CA SER A 91 -15.44 21.67 1.58
C SER A 91 -16.88 21.21 1.72
N GLY A 92 -17.15 20.25 2.61
CA GLY A 92 -18.47 19.62 2.76
C GLY A 92 -18.73 18.50 1.76
N GLU A 93 -17.79 18.18 0.84
CA GLU A 93 -17.95 17.05 -0.10
C GLU A 93 -17.97 15.70 0.64
N ILE A 94 -17.26 15.59 1.78
CA ILE A 94 -17.42 14.47 2.73
C ILE A 94 -17.82 15.08 4.09
N PRO A 95 -19.12 15.19 4.40
CA PRO A 95 -19.59 15.94 5.57
C PRO A 95 -19.15 15.35 6.93
N SER A 96 -19.01 14.02 6.99
CA SER A 96 -18.56 13.33 8.21
C SER A 96 -17.06 13.38 8.34
N PHE A 97 -16.55 13.89 9.47
CA PHE A 97 -15.10 13.90 9.74
C PHE A 97 -14.50 12.49 9.76
N ILE A 98 -15.19 11.52 10.33
CA ILE A 98 -14.72 10.11 10.38
C ILE A 98 -14.62 9.54 8.97
N ASP A 99 -15.59 9.85 8.11
CA ASP A 99 -15.60 9.38 6.72
C ASP A 99 -14.49 10.05 5.90
N ALA A 100 -14.28 11.36 6.05
CA ALA A 100 -13.17 12.07 5.44
C ALA A 100 -11.80 11.53 5.91
N PHE A 101 -11.68 11.21 7.20
CA PHE A 101 -10.47 10.60 7.75
C PHE A 101 -10.28 9.18 7.24
N TYR A 102 -11.35 8.36 7.15
CA TYR A 102 -11.32 7.02 6.58
C TYR A 102 -10.82 7.03 5.13
N GLU A 103 -11.43 7.89 4.28
CA GLU A 103 -11.07 8.04 2.88
C GLU A 103 -9.60 8.44 2.71
N THR A 104 -9.12 9.36 3.55
CA THR A 104 -7.73 9.83 3.52
C THR A 104 -6.74 8.77 4.01
N VAL A 105 -7.09 8.03 5.07
CA VAL A 105 -6.27 6.89 5.53
C VAL A 105 -6.19 5.83 4.44
N SER A 106 -7.34 5.49 3.82
CA SER A 106 -7.39 4.57 2.68
C SER A 106 -6.51 5.06 1.53
N GLY A 107 -6.54 6.37 1.25
CA GLY A 107 -5.68 7.01 0.26
C GLY A 107 -4.19 6.84 0.57
N PHE A 108 -3.73 7.30 1.71
CA PHE A 108 -2.31 7.22 2.09
C PHE A 108 -1.82 5.79 2.27
N THR A 109 -2.61 4.92 2.91
CA THR A 109 -2.22 3.51 3.09
C THR A 109 -2.33 2.68 1.81
N THR A 110 -2.76 3.32 0.73
CA THR A 110 -2.96 2.69 -0.58
C THR A 110 -3.88 1.48 -0.52
N THR A 111 -4.92 1.58 0.30
CA THR A 111 -5.89 0.50 0.51
C THR A 111 -6.96 0.51 -0.59
N GLY A 112 -7.51 1.68 -0.93
CA GLY A 112 -8.54 1.82 -1.95
C GLY A 112 -9.96 1.46 -1.50
N SER A 113 -10.18 1.19 -0.21
CA SER A 113 -11.53 1.10 0.36
C SER A 113 -12.14 2.49 0.46
N THR A 114 -13.36 2.67 -0.03
CA THR A 114 -14.03 3.98 -0.09
C THR A 114 -15.34 3.99 0.68
N ILE A 115 -15.64 5.14 1.29
CA ILE A 115 -16.95 5.41 1.90
C ILE A 115 -17.89 6.13 0.92
N LEU A 116 -17.40 6.49 -0.26
CA LEU A 116 -18.17 7.23 -1.25
C LEU A 116 -19.15 6.30 -1.96
N THR A 117 -20.39 6.73 -2.04
CA THR A 117 -21.45 6.08 -2.83
C THR A 117 -21.46 6.57 -4.27
N ASP A 118 -21.01 7.80 -4.50
CA ASP A 118 -20.87 8.43 -5.81
C ASP A 118 -19.53 9.17 -5.88
N VAL A 119 -18.59 8.60 -6.64
CA VAL A 119 -17.25 9.17 -6.82
C VAL A 119 -17.28 10.36 -7.77
N GLU A 120 -18.19 10.35 -8.75
CA GLU A 120 -18.31 11.40 -9.78
C GLU A 120 -18.91 12.71 -9.23
N ALA A 121 -19.51 12.66 -8.03
CA ALA A 121 -19.99 13.85 -7.33
C ALA A 121 -18.85 14.73 -6.77
N LEU A 122 -17.64 14.17 -6.62
CA LEU A 122 -16.49 14.93 -6.13
C LEU A 122 -15.94 15.89 -7.19
N SER A 123 -15.43 17.04 -6.75
CA SER A 123 -14.69 17.97 -7.59
C SER A 123 -13.38 17.34 -8.13
N HIS A 124 -12.89 17.85 -9.25
CA HIS A 124 -11.64 17.36 -9.87
C HIS A 124 -10.43 17.49 -8.94
N GLY A 125 -10.41 18.57 -8.12
CA GLY A 125 -9.36 18.72 -7.12
C GLY A 125 -9.36 17.63 -6.06
N MET A 126 -10.56 17.21 -5.60
CA MET A 126 -10.71 16.12 -4.63
C MET A 126 -10.35 14.76 -5.23
N LEU A 127 -10.78 14.49 -6.47
CA LEU A 127 -10.40 13.26 -7.20
C LEU A 127 -8.88 13.19 -7.40
N MET A 128 -8.24 14.30 -7.79
CA MET A 128 -6.79 14.40 -7.91
C MET A 128 -6.09 14.12 -6.59
N TRP A 129 -6.60 14.70 -5.48
CA TRP A 129 -6.01 14.48 -4.16
C TRP A 129 -6.11 13.01 -3.75
N ARG A 130 -7.27 12.36 -3.92
CA ARG A 130 -7.46 10.92 -3.65
C ARG A 130 -6.42 10.06 -4.36
N SER A 131 -6.26 10.24 -5.67
CA SER A 131 -5.31 9.47 -6.47
C SER A 131 -3.85 9.79 -6.12
N PHE A 132 -3.56 11.06 -5.83
CA PHE A 132 -2.22 11.49 -5.46
C PHE A 132 -1.80 11.01 -4.06
N LEU A 133 -2.76 10.83 -3.13
CA LEU A 133 -2.51 10.15 -1.85
C LEU A 133 -1.95 8.74 -2.05
N HIS A 134 -2.48 7.98 -3.01
CA HIS A 134 -1.93 6.66 -3.36
C HIS A 134 -0.50 6.75 -3.88
N TRP A 135 -0.22 7.72 -4.73
CA TRP A 135 1.13 7.90 -5.26
C TRP A 135 2.14 8.28 -4.16
N LEU A 136 1.78 9.16 -3.26
CA LEU A 136 2.60 9.53 -2.10
C LEU A 136 2.78 8.35 -1.13
N GLY A 137 1.71 7.62 -0.87
CA GLY A 137 1.69 6.50 0.05
C GLY A 137 2.46 5.28 -0.49
N GLY A 138 2.45 5.04 -1.80
CA GLY A 138 3.01 3.84 -2.44
C GLY A 138 4.49 3.62 -2.12
N MET A 139 5.32 4.63 -2.26
CA MET A 139 6.76 4.54 -1.95
C MET A 139 7.13 4.92 -0.52
N GLY A 140 6.15 5.43 0.25
CA GLY A 140 6.36 5.86 1.62
C GLY A 140 7.01 7.24 1.75
N VAL A 141 6.42 8.06 2.60
CA VAL A 141 6.82 9.47 2.76
C VAL A 141 8.20 9.62 3.39
N ILE A 142 8.59 8.71 4.28
CA ILE A 142 9.91 8.79 4.92
C ILE A 142 11.04 8.42 3.96
N VAL A 143 10.82 7.49 3.05
CA VAL A 143 11.78 7.20 1.97
C VAL A 143 11.95 8.44 1.09
N PHE A 144 10.86 9.18 0.80
CA PHE A 144 10.89 10.45 0.11
C PHE A 144 11.71 11.51 0.86
N LEU A 145 11.48 11.66 2.18
CA LEU A 145 12.27 12.56 3.02
C LEU A 145 13.76 12.20 3.04
N LEU A 146 14.11 10.91 3.05
CA LEU A 146 15.50 10.46 2.98
C LEU A 146 16.18 10.81 1.65
N ALA A 147 15.42 10.84 0.55
CA ALA A 147 15.92 11.26 -0.75
C ALA A 147 16.22 12.77 -0.81
N ILE A 148 15.35 13.60 -0.22
CA ILE A 148 15.39 15.07 -0.34
C ILE A 148 16.27 15.70 0.72
N ILE A 149 16.23 15.25 1.98
CA ILE A 149 16.89 15.93 3.09
C ILE A 149 18.32 15.43 3.31
N PRO A 150 19.37 16.18 2.89
CA PRO A 150 20.76 15.72 2.95
C PRO A 150 21.27 15.43 4.36
N ARG A 151 20.72 16.10 5.38
CA ARG A 151 21.15 16.00 6.78
C ARG A 151 20.57 14.81 7.55
N LEU A 152 19.55 14.13 7.00
CA LEU A 152 19.04 12.88 7.54
C LEU A 152 19.89 11.66 7.06
N GLY A 153 20.92 11.86 6.24
CA GLY A 153 21.68 10.85 5.50
C GLY A 153 22.86 10.18 6.25
N GLY A 154 22.77 9.87 7.55
CA GLY A 154 23.78 9.05 8.27
C GLY A 154 23.50 7.53 8.19
N GLN A 155 24.48 6.70 8.55
CA GLN A 155 24.31 5.22 8.61
C GLN A 155 23.13 4.76 9.48
N GLN A 156 22.64 5.62 10.36
CA GLN A 156 21.55 5.37 11.30
C GLN A 156 20.15 5.43 10.66
N ASN A 157 20.02 5.97 9.45
CA ASN A 157 18.73 6.08 8.74
C ASN A 157 18.26 4.76 8.12
N ILE A 158 19.08 3.71 8.21
CA ILE A 158 18.67 2.33 7.91
C ILE A 158 17.42 1.94 8.70
N PHE A 159 17.25 2.47 9.91
CA PHE A 159 16.08 2.16 10.76
C PHE A 159 14.78 2.79 10.26
N LEU A 160 14.82 4.00 9.69
CA LEU A 160 13.64 4.61 9.08
C LEU A 160 13.20 3.86 7.83
N MET A 161 14.15 3.54 6.96
CA MET A 161 13.86 2.79 5.74
C MET A 161 13.36 1.38 6.04
N LYS A 162 13.92 0.71 7.07
CA LYS A 162 13.42 -0.60 7.52
C LYS A 162 12.02 -0.53 8.12
N ALA A 163 11.63 0.60 8.69
CA ALA A 163 10.31 0.81 9.27
C ALA A 163 9.23 0.99 8.20
N GLU A 164 9.59 1.51 7.03
CA GLU A 164 8.65 1.84 5.96
C GLU A 164 8.73 0.89 4.75
N SER A 165 9.85 0.23 4.55
CA SER A 165 10.03 -0.79 3.51
C SER A 165 10.62 -2.06 4.14
N PRO A 166 9.84 -2.78 4.93
CA PRO A 166 10.28 -4.02 5.55
C PRO A 166 10.30 -5.15 4.52
N GLY A 167 11.27 -5.98 4.68
CA GLY A 167 11.53 -7.16 3.87
C GLY A 167 12.94 -7.67 4.14
N PRO A 168 13.26 -8.90 3.80
CA PRO A 168 14.63 -9.37 3.89
C PRO A 168 15.49 -8.53 2.96
N ILE A 169 16.38 -7.69 3.52
CA ILE A 169 17.31 -6.84 2.75
C ILE A 169 18.28 -7.75 2.02
N VAL A 170 18.01 -7.98 0.76
CA VAL A 170 18.93 -8.70 -0.13
C VAL A 170 19.93 -7.70 -0.70
N GLY A 171 21.10 -7.66 -0.07
CA GLY A 171 22.31 -7.12 -0.65
C GLY A 171 22.64 -5.66 -0.32
N LYS A 172 23.82 -5.45 0.23
CA LYS A 172 24.51 -4.16 0.36
C LYS A 172 24.94 -3.67 -1.04
N ALA A 173 24.01 -3.17 -1.86
CA ALA A 173 24.35 -2.77 -3.23
C ALA A 173 24.70 -1.30 -3.38
N VAL A 174 24.38 -0.43 -2.38
CA VAL A 174 24.57 1.03 -2.51
C VAL A 174 25.22 1.62 -1.24
N PRO A 175 26.35 2.33 -1.37
CA PRO A 175 27.13 2.84 -0.22
C PRO A 175 26.43 3.96 0.57
N LYS A 176 25.45 4.67 -0.03
CA LYS A 176 24.73 5.79 0.59
C LYS A 176 23.23 5.59 0.47
N MET A 177 22.53 5.57 1.62
CA MET A 177 21.07 5.41 1.72
C MET A 177 20.29 6.41 0.87
N ARG A 178 20.76 7.66 0.79
CA ARG A 178 20.14 8.70 -0.06
C ARG A 178 20.14 8.31 -1.53
N ASN A 179 21.26 7.79 -2.05
CA ASN A 179 21.35 7.40 -3.45
C ASN A 179 20.41 6.22 -3.75
N TYR A 180 20.28 5.30 -2.80
CA TYR A 180 19.32 4.20 -2.90
C TYR A 180 17.88 4.71 -2.95
N ALA A 181 17.49 5.60 -2.03
CA ALA A 181 16.17 6.22 -2.03
C ALA A 181 15.90 7.00 -3.33
N MET A 182 16.87 7.79 -3.83
CA MET A 182 16.73 8.49 -5.12
C MET A 182 16.56 7.53 -6.30
N MET A 183 17.26 6.40 -6.32
CA MET A 183 17.09 5.38 -7.36
C MET A 183 15.70 4.75 -7.30
N LEU A 184 15.19 4.42 -6.11
CA LEU A 184 13.85 3.89 -5.93
C LEU A 184 12.79 4.87 -6.46
N TYR A 185 12.86 6.15 -6.07
CA TYR A 185 11.94 7.18 -6.57
C TYR A 185 12.08 7.43 -8.06
N GLY A 186 13.31 7.37 -8.60
CA GLY A 186 13.55 7.49 -10.04
C GLY A 186 12.86 6.38 -10.84
N ILE A 187 12.94 5.13 -10.36
CA ILE A 187 12.26 3.98 -10.97
C ILE A 187 10.75 4.14 -10.84
N TYR A 188 10.26 4.49 -9.65
CA TYR A 188 8.84 4.69 -9.39
C TYR A 188 8.23 5.75 -10.29
N PHE A 189 8.84 6.92 -10.35
CA PHE A 189 8.43 8.02 -11.23
C PHE A 189 8.51 7.62 -12.71
N GLY A 190 9.59 6.93 -13.11
CA GLY A 190 9.76 6.47 -14.50
C GLY A 190 8.68 5.48 -14.93
N LEU A 191 8.33 4.50 -14.08
CA LEU A 191 7.25 3.56 -14.35
C LEU A 191 5.88 4.26 -14.39
N THR A 192 5.61 5.20 -13.47
CA THR A 192 4.37 6.00 -13.47
C THR A 192 4.23 6.80 -14.77
N THR A 193 5.31 7.46 -15.18
CA THR A 193 5.32 8.25 -16.44
C THR A 193 5.13 7.34 -17.64
N LEU A 194 5.75 6.17 -17.65
CA LEU A 194 5.61 5.21 -18.74
C LEU A 194 4.16 4.72 -18.86
N GLU A 195 3.52 4.36 -17.73
CA GLU A 195 2.11 4.00 -17.68
C GLU A 195 1.23 5.13 -18.22
N PHE A 196 1.41 6.35 -17.73
CA PHE A 196 0.68 7.52 -18.20
C PHE A 196 0.76 7.67 -19.72
N ILE A 197 1.96 7.52 -20.31
CA ILE A 197 2.14 7.58 -21.77
C ILE A 197 1.33 6.50 -22.50
N PHE A 198 1.37 5.23 -22.02
CA PHE A 198 0.60 4.16 -22.62
C PHE A 198 -0.92 4.38 -22.52
N LEU A 199 -1.41 4.97 -21.41
CA LEU A 199 -2.82 5.30 -21.22
C LEU A 199 -3.25 6.42 -22.21
N ILE A 200 -2.42 7.46 -22.41
CA ILE A 200 -2.67 8.52 -23.38
C ILE A 200 -2.67 7.97 -24.82
N VAL A 201 -1.72 7.09 -25.16
CA VAL A 201 -1.69 6.44 -26.48
C VAL A 201 -2.97 5.62 -26.71
N GLY A 202 -3.52 5.02 -25.64
CA GLY A 202 -4.82 4.33 -25.67
C GLY A 202 -6.03 5.27 -25.72
N LYS A 203 -5.84 6.58 -25.87
CA LYS A 203 -6.88 7.62 -25.93
C LYS A 203 -7.69 7.80 -24.64
N MET A 204 -7.10 7.49 -23.47
CA MET A 204 -7.70 7.86 -22.19
C MET A 204 -7.65 9.38 -22.00
N PRO A 205 -8.69 10.04 -21.44
CA PRO A 205 -8.63 11.45 -21.06
C PRO A 205 -7.41 11.74 -20.16
N VAL A 206 -6.77 12.89 -20.34
CA VAL A 206 -5.53 13.24 -19.63
C VAL A 206 -5.71 13.21 -18.12
N PHE A 207 -6.84 13.72 -17.63
CA PHE A 207 -7.17 13.73 -16.22
C PHE A 207 -7.27 12.30 -15.64
N ASP A 208 -8.04 11.44 -16.34
CA ASP A 208 -8.21 10.04 -15.93
C ASP A 208 -6.89 9.27 -15.98
N ALA A 209 -6.12 9.44 -17.08
CA ALA A 209 -4.81 8.79 -17.24
C ALA A 209 -3.83 9.16 -16.12
N LEU A 210 -3.82 10.42 -15.68
CA LEU A 210 -2.97 10.88 -14.59
C LEU A 210 -3.40 10.28 -13.26
N ASN A 211 -4.69 10.33 -12.95
CA ASN A 211 -5.26 9.79 -11.71
C ASN A 211 -5.07 8.27 -11.61
N ILE A 212 -5.37 7.54 -12.70
CA ILE A 212 -5.23 6.08 -12.74
C ILE A 212 -3.76 5.68 -12.64
N SER A 213 -2.84 6.40 -13.32
CA SER A 213 -1.40 6.13 -13.17
C SER A 213 -0.92 6.33 -11.73
N PHE A 214 -1.42 7.33 -11.01
CA PHE A 214 -1.10 7.52 -9.60
C PHE A 214 -1.66 6.39 -8.72
N ALA A 215 -2.90 6.01 -8.95
CA ALA A 215 -3.55 4.95 -8.18
C ALA A 215 -2.91 3.57 -8.46
N THR A 216 -2.54 3.27 -9.71
CA THR A 216 -1.84 2.03 -10.09
C THR A 216 -0.44 2.00 -9.50
N ALA A 217 0.32 3.09 -9.64
CA ALA A 217 1.69 3.17 -9.11
C ALA A 217 1.75 2.97 -7.60
N GLY A 218 0.81 3.60 -6.87
CA GLY A 218 0.64 3.40 -5.44
C GLY A 218 0.11 2.02 -5.07
N THR A 219 -0.43 1.26 -6.03
CA THR A 219 -1.22 0.03 -5.79
C THR A 219 -2.40 0.28 -4.86
N GLY A 220 -3.18 1.35 -5.13
CA GLY A 220 -4.23 1.82 -4.23
C GLY A 220 -5.67 1.68 -4.73
N GLY A 221 -5.90 1.71 -6.06
CA GLY A 221 -7.18 1.32 -6.67
C GLY A 221 -8.31 2.35 -6.66
N PHE A 222 -8.08 3.60 -6.26
CA PHE A 222 -9.10 4.63 -6.41
C PHE A 222 -9.34 4.97 -7.90
N GLY A 223 -10.60 4.86 -8.34
CA GLY A 223 -11.05 5.31 -9.64
C GLY A 223 -11.54 6.75 -9.62
N VAL A 224 -11.77 7.30 -10.81
CA VAL A 224 -12.35 8.65 -11.03
C VAL A 224 -13.79 8.59 -11.51
N THR A 225 -14.30 7.40 -11.83
CA THR A 225 -15.67 7.14 -12.27
C THR A 225 -16.31 6.06 -11.42
N ASN A 226 -17.63 6.07 -11.32
CA ASN A 226 -18.40 5.05 -10.60
C ASN A 226 -18.29 3.67 -11.27
N ALA A 227 -18.14 3.64 -12.59
CA ALA A 227 -17.90 2.41 -13.34
C ALA A 227 -16.46 1.87 -13.18
N GLY A 228 -15.57 2.62 -12.52
CA GLY A 228 -14.17 2.26 -12.34
C GLY A 228 -13.45 2.01 -13.66
N ILE A 229 -12.62 0.97 -13.72
CA ILE A 229 -11.84 0.62 -14.91
C ILE A 229 -12.70 -0.08 -16.00
N ALA A 230 -13.90 -0.54 -15.68
CA ALA A 230 -14.79 -1.25 -16.60
C ALA A 230 -15.23 -0.39 -17.81
N SER A 231 -15.28 0.93 -17.66
CA SER A 231 -15.66 1.87 -18.73
C SER A 231 -14.62 2.03 -19.84
N TYR A 232 -13.38 1.61 -19.60
CA TYR A 232 -12.28 1.77 -20.57
C TYR A 232 -12.10 0.55 -21.47
N SER A 233 -11.41 0.75 -22.61
CA SER A 233 -11.16 -0.31 -23.58
C SER A 233 -10.30 -1.46 -23.03
N ASN A 234 -10.42 -2.67 -23.63
CA ASN A 234 -9.62 -3.83 -23.26
C ASN A 234 -8.11 -3.56 -23.35
N TYR A 235 -7.67 -2.68 -24.27
CA TYR A 235 -6.27 -2.25 -24.34
C TYR A 235 -5.86 -1.54 -23.06
N LEU A 236 -6.62 -0.54 -22.62
CA LEU A 236 -6.35 0.24 -21.41
C LEU A 236 -6.38 -0.64 -20.15
N GLN A 237 -7.37 -1.53 -20.06
CA GLN A 237 -7.47 -2.50 -18.97
C GLN A 237 -6.23 -3.43 -18.93
N THR A 238 -5.77 -3.90 -20.08
CA THR A 238 -4.56 -4.74 -20.15
C THR A 238 -3.30 -3.97 -19.76
N VAL A 239 -3.15 -2.71 -20.20
CA VAL A 239 -2.04 -1.85 -19.79
C VAL A 239 -2.02 -1.68 -18.29
N ILE A 240 -3.15 -1.32 -17.67
CA ILE A 240 -3.27 -1.16 -16.23
C ILE A 240 -2.90 -2.46 -15.50
N ALA A 241 -3.42 -3.62 -15.95
CA ALA A 241 -3.10 -4.92 -15.37
C ALA A 241 -1.60 -5.24 -15.39
N ILE A 242 -0.92 -4.94 -16.49
CA ILE A 242 0.53 -5.15 -16.62
C ILE A 242 1.28 -4.21 -15.66
N PHE A 243 0.90 -2.93 -15.59
CA PHE A 243 1.56 -1.98 -14.69
C PHE A 243 1.30 -2.30 -13.22
N MET A 244 0.09 -2.75 -12.84
CA MET A 244 -0.17 -3.29 -11.49
C MET A 244 0.85 -4.37 -11.14
N MET A 245 1.05 -5.37 -12.02
CA MET A 245 2.05 -6.41 -11.79
C MET A 245 3.47 -5.86 -11.66
N LEU A 246 3.85 -4.89 -12.50
CA LEU A 246 5.18 -4.27 -12.44
C LEU A 246 5.41 -3.54 -11.12
N PHE A 247 4.44 -2.78 -10.61
CA PHE A 247 4.54 -2.13 -9.31
C PHE A 247 4.52 -3.12 -8.13
N GLY A 248 3.94 -4.30 -8.30
CA GLY A 248 3.99 -5.41 -7.34
C GLY A 248 5.34 -6.13 -7.24
N ILE A 249 6.29 -5.87 -8.14
CA ILE A 249 7.64 -6.45 -8.12
C ILE A 249 8.53 -5.68 -7.14
N ASN A 250 9.41 -6.40 -6.44
CA ASN A 250 10.45 -5.80 -5.59
C ASN A 250 11.33 -4.82 -6.39
N PHE A 251 11.38 -3.56 -5.97
CA PHE A 251 12.14 -2.51 -6.67
C PHE A 251 13.65 -2.80 -6.76
N SER A 252 14.19 -3.65 -5.89
CA SER A 252 15.59 -4.11 -6.00
C SER A 252 15.85 -4.89 -7.30
N VAL A 253 14.85 -5.54 -7.88
CA VAL A 253 14.97 -6.21 -9.19
C VAL A 253 15.28 -5.19 -10.28
N TYR A 254 14.54 -4.08 -10.30
CA TYR A 254 14.78 -2.99 -11.27
C TYR A 254 16.16 -2.36 -11.11
N ILE A 255 16.62 -2.14 -9.87
CA ILE A 255 17.98 -1.63 -9.60
C ILE A 255 19.02 -2.58 -10.17
N LEU A 256 18.85 -3.89 -10.01
CA LEU A 256 19.77 -4.89 -10.56
C LEU A 256 19.74 -4.91 -12.10
N ILE A 257 18.56 -4.74 -12.72
CA ILE A 257 18.40 -4.65 -14.17
C ILE A 257 19.12 -3.41 -14.70
N LEU A 258 18.89 -2.23 -14.10
CA LEU A 258 19.57 -0.97 -14.47
C LEU A 258 21.09 -1.06 -14.27
N ALA A 259 21.54 -1.78 -13.25
CA ALA A 259 22.96 -2.06 -13.03
C ALA A 259 23.52 -3.14 -13.97
N LYS A 260 22.76 -3.62 -14.97
CA LYS A 260 23.11 -4.69 -15.92
C LYS A 260 23.46 -6.03 -15.26
N LYS A 261 22.96 -6.28 -14.04
CA LYS A 261 23.16 -7.52 -13.27
C LYS A 261 21.99 -8.50 -13.47
N PHE A 262 21.62 -8.76 -14.72
CA PHE A 262 20.47 -9.59 -15.09
C PHE A 262 20.45 -10.96 -14.41
N LYS A 263 21.62 -11.67 -14.39
CA LYS A 263 21.72 -12.98 -13.73
C LYS A 263 21.38 -12.96 -12.25
N GLN A 264 21.65 -11.84 -11.55
CA GLN A 264 21.30 -11.68 -10.14
C GLN A 264 19.82 -11.36 -9.97
N ALA A 265 19.26 -10.50 -10.84
CA ALA A 265 17.83 -10.15 -10.83
C ALA A 265 16.94 -11.39 -11.03
N PHE A 266 17.24 -12.22 -12.03
CA PHE A 266 16.47 -13.44 -12.34
C PHE A 266 16.79 -14.63 -11.42
N ARG A 267 17.73 -14.52 -10.49
CA ARG A 267 17.97 -15.53 -9.44
C ARG A 267 17.12 -15.31 -8.19
N ILE A 268 16.42 -14.18 -8.08
CA ILE A 268 15.52 -13.90 -6.94
C ILE A 268 14.35 -14.89 -6.97
N GLN A 269 14.28 -15.76 -5.98
CA GLN A 269 13.27 -16.81 -5.90
C GLN A 269 11.86 -16.25 -5.76
N GLU A 270 11.69 -15.17 -5.01
CA GLU A 270 10.42 -14.50 -4.79
C GLU A 270 9.76 -14.07 -6.11
N LEU A 271 10.56 -13.61 -7.09
CA LEU A 271 10.08 -13.18 -8.42
C LEU A 271 9.36 -14.32 -9.16
N TRP A 272 9.95 -15.51 -9.17
CA TRP A 272 9.38 -16.67 -9.86
C TRP A 272 8.15 -17.23 -9.15
N VAL A 273 8.14 -17.22 -7.82
CA VAL A 273 6.96 -17.63 -7.05
C VAL A 273 5.81 -16.64 -7.27
N TYR A 274 6.09 -15.34 -7.30
CA TYR A 274 5.11 -14.30 -7.58
C TYR A 274 4.46 -14.50 -8.96
N PHE A 275 5.25 -14.64 -10.02
CA PHE A 275 4.71 -14.93 -11.36
C PHE A 275 4.01 -16.29 -11.44
N GLY A 276 4.52 -17.29 -10.74
CA GLY A 276 3.88 -18.61 -10.66
C GLY A 276 2.49 -18.53 -10.05
N ILE A 277 2.30 -17.75 -8.97
CA ILE A 277 0.99 -17.52 -8.36
C ILE A 277 0.05 -16.81 -9.35
N ILE A 278 0.52 -15.77 -10.04
CA ILE A 278 -0.30 -15.05 -11.03
C ILE A 278 -0.78 -15.98 -12.13
N VAL A 279 0.12 -16.72 -12.75
CA VAL A 279 -0.22 -17.62 -13.86
C VAL A 279 -1.17 -18.72 -13.40
N LEU A 280 -0.87 -19.36 -12.27
CA LEU A 280 -1.70 -20.45 -11.72
C LEU A 280 -3.10 -19.94 -11.35
N SER A 281 -3.20 -18.84 -10.62
CA SER A 281 -4.49 -18.27 -10.21
C SER A 281 -5.31 -17.81 -11.39
N THR A 282 -4.67 -17.15 -12.39
CA THR A 282 -5.34 -16.76 -13.65
C THR A 282 -5.89 -17.96 -14.38
N ALA A 283 -5.11 -19.05 -14.52
CA ALA A 283 -5.56 -20.25 -15.21
C ALA A 283 -6.73 -20.93 -14.47
N LEU A 284 -6.64 -21.06 -13.14
CA LEU A 284 -7.70 -21.67 -12.32
C LEU A 284 -9.01 -20.90 -12.39
N ILE A 285 -8.94 -19.55 -12.26
CA ILE A 285 -10.14 -18.70 -12.33
C ILE A 285 -10.70 -18.71 -13.77
N ALA A 286 -9.86 -18.51 -14.80
CA ALA A 286 -10.30 -18.48 -16.18
C ALA A 286 -11.01 -19.78 -16.60
N PHE A 287 -10.51 -20.93 -16.16
CA PHE A 287 -11.16 -22.21 -16.41
C PHE A 287 -12.53 -22.27 -15.71
N ASN A 288 -12.62 -21.82 -14.46
CA ASN A 288 -13.85 -21.91 -13.66
C ASN A 288 -14.95 -20.94 -14.13
N ILE A 289 -14.59 -19.72 -14.60
CA ILE A 289 -15.55 -18.72 -15.09
C ILE A 289 -15.79 -18.79 -16.60
N ARG A 290 -15.21 -19.76 -17.31
CA ARG A 290 -15.28 -19.86 -18.78
C ARG A 290 -16.71 -19.86 -19.32
N SER A 291 -17.64 -20.44 -18.62
CA SER A 291 -19.06 -20.51 -19.01
C SER A 291 -19.82 -19.19 -18.83
N LEU A 292 -19.27 -18.24 -18.07
CA LEU A 292 -19.90 -16.95 -17.79
C LEU A 292 -19.59 -15.90 -18.88
N TYR A 293 -18.62 -16.18 -19.75
CA TYR A 293 -18.14 -15.22 -20.76
C TYR A 293 -18.27 -15.77 -22.17
N PRO A 294 -18.54 -14.90 -23.17
CA PRO A 294 -18.74 -15.31 -24.57
C PRO A 294 -17.53 -16.01 -25.17
N SER A 295 -16.31 -15.56 -24.83
CA SER A 295 -15.08 -16.14 -25.37
C SER A 295 -14.10 -16.58 -24.28
N ALA A 296 -13.19 -17.52 -24.63
CA ALA A 296 -12.09 -17.89 -23.74
C ALA A 296 -11.16 -16.71 -23.47
N TYR A 297 -11.00 -15.83 -24.45
CA TYR A 297 -10.21 -14.61 -24.30
C TYR A 297 -10.78 -13.71 -23.18
N ASP A 298 -12.09 -13.47 -23.17
CA ASP A 298 -12.73 -12.62 -22.17
C ASP A 298 -12.57 -13.22 -20.76
N ALA A 299 -12.76 -14.54 -20.61
CA ALA A 299 -12.55 -15.22 -19.33
C ALA A 299 -11.09 -15.08 -18.84
N VAL A 300 -10.10 -15.25 -19.74
CA VAL A 300 -8.68 -15.06 -19.39
C VAL A 300 -8.38 -13.61 -19.07
N HIS A 301 -8.89 -12.66 -19.85
CA HIS A 301 -8.69 -11.22 -19.67
C HIS A 301 -9.23 -10.76 -18.30
N GLN A 302 -10.47 -11.14 -17.96
CA GLN A 302 -11.08 -10.82 -16.68
C GLN A 302 -10.29 -11.45 -15.53
N SER A 303 -9.94 -12.72 -15.63
CA SER A 303 -9.17 -13.43 -14.59
C SER A 303 -7.79 -12.80 -14.39
N PHE A 304 -7.09 -12.49 -15.48
CA PHE A 304 -5.76 -11.87 -15.43
C PHE A 304 -5.80 -10.50 -14.79
N PHE A 305 -6.79 -9.66 -15.14
CA PHE A 305 -6.97 -8.35 -14.54
C PHE A 305 -7.20 -8.45 -13.02
N TYR A 306 -8.16 -9.30 -12.61
CA TYR A 306 -8.47 -9.47 -11.19
C TYR A 306 -7.31 -10.06 -10.39
N VAL A 307 -6.65 -11.09 -10.91
CA VAL A 307 -5.48 -11.68 -10.24
C VAL A 307 -4.38 -10.64 -10.10
N SER A 308 -4.11 -9.85 -11.14
CA SER A 308 -3.12 -8.76 -11.09
C SER A 308 -3.52 -7.72 -10.05
N SER A 309 -4.78 -7.30 -10.03
CA SER A 309 -5.32 -6.32 -9.11
C SER A 309 -5.21 -6.78 -7.64
N ILE A 310 -5.62 -8.00 -7.36
CA ILE A 310 -5.69 -8.51 -5.98
C ILE A 310 -4.32 -8.88 -5.42
N ILE A 311 -3.47 -9.58 -6.19
CA ILE A 311 -2.14 -9.98 -5.67
C ILE A 311 -1.22 -8.78 -5.44
N THR A 312 -1.41 -7.72 -6.22
CA THR A 312 -0.65 -6.47 -6.02
C THR A 312 -1.29 -5.57 -4.97
N THR A 313 -2.45 -5.98 -4.46
CA THR A 313 -3.26 -5.20 -3.52
C THR A 313 -3.69 -3.83 -4.08
N THR A 314 -3.87 -3.74 -5.41
CA THR A 314 -4.33 -2.50 -6.05
C THR A 314 -5.84 -2.31 -5.88
N GLY A 315 -6.64 -3.37 -6.04
CA GLY A 315 -8.07 -3.31 -5.79
C GLY A 315 -8.95 -2.79 -6.93
N PHE A 316 -8.43 -2.52 -8.12
CA PHE A 316 -9.27 -2.20 -9.27
C PHE A 316 -10.17 -3.37 -9.68
N GLY A 317 -11.43 -3.09 -10.03
CA GLY A 317 -12.38 -4.05 -10.53
C GLY A 317 -12.87 -3.74 -11.94
N LEU A 318 -13.26 -4.79 -12.69
CA LEU A 318 -13.92 -4.69 -14.01
C LEU A 318 -15.36 -5.14 -13.96
N THR A 319 -15.70 -6.07 -13.07
CA THR A 319 -17.03 -6.64 -12.92
C THR A 319 -17.32 -6.93 -11.46
N ASP A 320 -18.59 -7.20 -11.15
CA ASP A 320 -18.97 -7.67 -9.81
C ASP A 320 -18.60 -9.14 -9.62
N VAL A 321 -17.53 -9.38 -8.86
CA VAL A 321 -17.02 -10.73 -8.51
C VAL A 321 -17.99 -11.51 -7.65
N ASN A 322 -18.97 -10.86 -7.01
CA ASN A 322 -19.99 -11.55 -6.22
C ASN A 322 -20.78 -12.56 -7.08
N ASN A 323 -20.86 -12.31 -8.38
CA ASN A 323 -21.52 -13.19 -9.36
C ASN A 323 -20.63 -14.35 -9.84
N TRP A 324 -19.37 -14.43 -9.41
CA TRP A 324 -18.47 -15.52 -9.82
C TRP A 324 -18.69 -16.76 -8.97
N PRO A 325 -18.34 -17.96 -9.49
CA PRO A 325 -18.43 -19.21 -8.71
C PRO A 325 -17.58 -19.15 -7.44
N GLU A 326 -18.01 -19.85 -6.40
CA GLU A 326 -17.36 -19.87 -5.07
C GLU A 326 -15.88 -20.26 -5.14
N PHE A 327 -15.51 -21.19 -6.04
CA PHE A 327 -14.11 -21.56 -6.24
C PHE A 327 -13.25 -20.35 -6.65
N SER A 328 -13.70 -19.55 -7.61
CA SER A 328 -12.99 -18.35 -8.05
C SER A 328 -12.89 -17.30 -6.94
N LYS A 329 -13.96 -17.06 -6.18
CA LYS A 329 -13.96 -16.18 -5.00
C LYS A 329 -12.96 -16.66 -3.94
N THR A 330 -12.90 -17.98 -3.70
CA THR A 330 -11.94 -18.58 -2.76
C THR A 330 -10.50 -18.36 -3.21
N VAL A 331 -10.19 -18.55 -4.50
CA VAL A 331 -8.83 -18.27 -5.04
C VAL A 331 -8.48 -16.80 -4.86
N ILE A 332 -9.41 -15.87 -5.16
CA ILE A 332 -9.22 -14.43 -4.94
C ILE A 332 -8.90 -14.14 -3.47
N MET A 333 -9.64 -14.72 -2.53
CA MET A 333 -9.39 -14.52 -1.11
C MET A 333 -8.02 -15.05 -0.67
N ILE A 334 -7.59 -16.20 -1.17
CA ILE A 334 -6.26 -16.74 -0.87
C ILE A 334 -5.16 -15.80 -1.34
N ILE A 335 -5.24 -15.26 -2.56
CA ILE A 335 -4.23 -14.34 -3.08
C ILE A 335 -4.26 -12.97 -2.40
N THR A 336 -5.42 -12.52 -1.88
CA THR A 336 -5.53 -11.32 -1.04
C THR A 336 -4.64 -11.42 0.19
N PHE A 337 -4.64 -12.58 0.88
CA PHE A 337 -3.78 -12.80 2.03
C PHE A 337 -2.29 -12.91 1.66
N ILE A 338 -1.97 -13.45 0.49
CA ILE A 338 -0.57 -13.57 0.04
C ILE A 338 0.05 -12.21 -0.23
N GLY A 339 -0.62 -11.38 -1.05
CA GLY A 339 -0.17 -10.04 -1.41
C GLY A 339 1.03 -10.01 -2.37
N ALA A 340 1.66 -8.85 -2.49
CA ALA A 340 2.76 -8.57 -3.42
C ALA A 340 4.14 -9.02 -2.91
N MET A 341 5.19 -8.78 -3.71
CA MET A 341 6.57 -9.02 -3.29
C MET A 341 7.02 -8.02 -2.20
N ALA A 342 7.88 -8.45 -1.29
CA ALA A 342 8.49 -7.55 -0.33
C ALA A 342 9.36 -6.49 -1.02
N GLY A 343 9.26 -5.23 -0.56
CA GLY A 343 9.97 -4.11 -1.20
C GLY A 343 9.37 -3.67 -2.54
N SER A 344 8.09 -3.93 -2.76
CA SER A 344 7.21 -3.32 -3.76
C SER A 344 6.30 -2.28 -3.12
N THR A 345 5.45 -1.62 -3.90
CA THR A 345 4.41 -0.71 -3.40
C THR A 345 3.21 -1.44 -2.80
N GLY A 346 2.98 -2.70 -3.17
CA GLY A 346 1.84 -3.49 -2.73
C GLY A 346 1.82 -3.80 -1.23
N GLY A 347 0.65 -4.09 -0.70
CA GLY A 347 0.37 -4.52 0.67
C GLY A 347 0.43 -6.04 0.86
N GLY A 348 -0.39 -6.56 1.79
CA GLY A 348 -0.53 -7.97 2.10
C GLY A 348 0.57 -8.56 2.97
N PHE A 349 0.46 -9.86 3.24
CA PHE A 349 1.41 -10.61 4.07
C PHE A 349 2.80 -10.70 3.46
N LYS A 350 2.93 -10.58 2.15
CA LYS A 350 4.10 -10.66 1.27
C LYS A 350 4.51 -12.07 0.88
N VAL A 351 4.75 -12.26 -0.42
CA VAL A 351 5.21 -13.54 -1.01
C VAL A 351 6.46 -14.08 -0.30
N SER A 352 7.41 -13.20 0.06
CA SER A 352 8.63 -13.63 0.77
C SER A 352 8.35 -14.31 2.10
N ARG A 353 7.39 -13.81 2.90
CA ARG A 353 7.04 -14.44 4.18
C ARG A 353 6.35 -15.78 3.97
N VAL A 354 5.48 -15.90 2.98
CA VAL A 354 4.85 -17.18 2.60
C VAL A 354 5.93 -18.21 2.25
N ILE A 355 6.92 -17.83 1.43
CA ILE A 355 8.04 -18.71 1.08
C ILE A 355 8.83 -19.13 2.32
N LEU A 356 9.14 -18.18 3.22
CA LEU A 356 9.90 -18.46 4.44
C LEU A 356 9.15 -19.43 5.37
N LEU A 357 7.87 -19.19 5.61
CA LEU A 357 7.03 -20.08 6.45
C LEU A 357 6.93 -21.47 5.85
N PHE A 358 6.70 -21.59 4.55
CA PHE A 358 6.65 -22.90 3.89
C PHE A 358 7.97 -23.66 4.01
N LYS A 359 9.12 -22.97 3.83
CA LYS A 359 10.45 -23.59 3.99
C LYS A 359 10.74 -23.99 5.43
N GLU A 360 10.31 -23.18 6.41
CA GLU A 360 10.47 -23.52 7.82
C GLU A 360 9.65 -24.75 8.17
N THR A 361 8.37 -24.78 7.77
CA THR A 361 7.51 -25.96 7.96
C THR A 361 8.15 -27.22 7.34
N ARG A 362 8.65 -27.12 6.11
CA ARG A 362 9.34 -28.24 5.45
C ARG A 362 10.62 -28.67 6.18
N LYS A 363 11.36 -27.71 6.75
CA LYS A 363 12.54 -28.00 7.59
C LYS A 363 12.13 -28.76 8.85
N GLU A 364 11.09 -28.29 9.57
CA GLU A 364 10.61 -28.94 10.80
C GLU A 364 10.12 -30.37 10.52
N PHE A 365 9.33 -30.60 9.47
CA PHE A 365 8.98 -31.95 9.04
C PHE A 365 10.20 -32.83 8.76
N SER A 366 11.22 -32.27 8.13
CA SER A 366 12.46 -33.02 7.86
C SER A 366 13.24 -33.36 9.13
N LEU A 367 13.21 -32.50 10.16
CA LEU A 367 13.86 -32.76 11.45
C LEU A 367 13.10 -33.81 12.27
N LEU A 368 11.75 -33.87 12.13
CA LEU A 368 10.96 -34.96 12.73
C LEU A 368 11.33 -36.32 12.15
N ILE A 369 11.61 -36.40 10.84
CA ILE A 369 12.00 -37.65 10.18
C ILE A 369 13.48 -37.99 10.44
N HIS A 370 14.35 -36.96 10.46
CA HIS A 370 15.79 -37.10 10.63
C HIS A 370 16.32 -36.16 11.71
N PRO A 371 16.16 -36.47 13.01
CA PRO A 371 16.47 -35.55 14.12
C PRO A 371 17.93 -35.07 14.21
N ARG A 372 18.87 -35.85 13.67
CA ARG A 372 20.30 -35.52 13.67
C ARG A 372 20.73 -34.62 12.50
N ASN A 373 19.82 -34.27 11.61
CA ASN A 373 20.16 -33.50 10.41
C ASN A 373 20.14 -31.99 10.72
N VAL A 374 21.26 -31.31 10.47
CA VAL A 374 21.33 -29.83 10.63
C VAL A 374 20.93 -29.17 9.31
N LYS A 375 19.70 -28.66 9.24
CA LYS A 375 19.18 -27.94 8.06
C LYS A 375 19.01 -26.44 8.37
N THR A 376 19.51 -25.59 7.48
CA THR A 376 19.28 -24.14 7.50
C THR A 376 18.30 -23.76 6.40
N VAL A 377 17.36 -22.87 6.68
CA VAL A 377 16.51 -22.26 5.65
C VAL A 377 17.35 -21.33 4.81
N LYS A 378 17.26 -21.46 3.48
CA LYS A 378 17.99 -20.63 2.52
C LYS A 378 17.00 -19.90 1.61
N MET A 379 17.29 -18.60 1.31
CA MET A 379 16.59 -17.80 0.32
C MET A 379 17.64 -17.15 -0.60
N ASP A 380 17.47 -17.24 -1.90
CA ASP A 380 18.42 -16.76 -2.92
C ASP A 380 19.85 -17.29 -2.73
N GLY A 381 19.98 -18.54 -2.26
CA GLY A 381 21.27 -19.20 -2.00
C GLY A 381 21.93 -18.81 -0.66
N LYS A 382 21.35 -17.91 0.14
CA LYS A 382 21.88 -17.46 1.43
C LYS A 382 21.08 -18.04 2.58
N ALA A 383 21.79 -18.46 3.65
CA ALA A 383 21.14 -18.86 4.90
C ALA A 383 20.40 -17.66 5.53
N ILE A 384 19.19 -17.90 5.97
CA ILE A 384 18.36 -16.90 6.66
C ILE A 384 18.67 -16.94 8.17
N ASP A 385 18.86 -15.75 8.75
CA ASP A 385 19.07 -15.59 10.18
C ASP A 385 17.85 -16.09 10.97
N HIS A 386 18.08 -16.78 12.07
CA HIS A 386 17.05 -17.26 12.98
C HIS A 386 16.12 -16.11 13.49
N ASN A 387 16.67 -14.93 13.70
CA ASN A 387 15.90 -13.75 14.12
C ASN A 387 14.86 -13.33 13.05
N VAL A 388 15.18 -13.47 11.76
CA VAL A 388 14.24 -13.17 10.67
C VAL A 388 13.10 -14.19 10.67
N MET A 389 13.41 -15.46 10.85
CA MET A 389 12.39 -16.53 10.94
C MET A 389 11.46 -16.29 12.13
N ARG A 390 12.03 -16.07 13.32
CA ARG A 390 11.28 -15.75 14.54
C ARG A 390 10.37 -14.53 14.35
N SER A 391 10.90 -13.44 13.75
CA SER A 391 10.10 -12.22 13.47
C SER A 391 8.95 -12.52 12.52
N THR A 392 9.15 -13.36 11.51
CA THR A 392 8.09 -13.77 10.56
C THR A 392 6.98 -14.55 11.27
N SER A 393 7.34 -15.47 12.16
CA SER A 393 6.35 -16.24 12.93
C SER A 393 5.58 -15.35 13.92
N ILE A 394 6.26 -14.43 14.62
CA ILE A 394 5.61 -13.46 15.51
C ILE A 394 4.67 -12.55 14.72
N PHE A 395 5.08 -12.09 13.53
CA PHE A 395 4.24 -11.29 12.65
C PHE A 395 2.95 -12.05 12.30
N LEU A 396 3.03 -13.32 11.94
CA LEU A 396 1.85 -14.13 11.60
C LEU A 396 0.89 -14.24 12.80
N VAL A 397 1.40 -14.49 14.00
CA VAL A 397 0.56 -14.57 15.21
C VAL A 397 -0.14 -13.25 15.50
N LEU A 398 0.57 -12.12 15.43
CA LEU A 398 -0.01 -10.79 15.61
C LEU A 398 -1.03 -10.47 14.52
N TYR A 399 -0.73 -10.81 13.27
CA TYR A 399 -1.61 -10.60 12.13
C TYR A 399 -2.94 -11.34 12.32
N ILE A 400 -2.90 -12.63 12.66
CA ILE A 400 -4.11 -13.43 12.94
C ILE A 400 -4.86 -12.88 14.14
N GLY A 401 -4.16 -12.45 15.20
CA GLY A 401 -4.79 -11.89 16.40
C GLY A 401 -5.52 -10.58 16.12
N ILE A 402 -4.91 -9.65 15.38
CA ILE A 402 -5.55 -8.38 14.98
C ILE A 402 -6.74 -8.68 14.06
N PHE A 403 -6.56 -9.51 13.05
CA PHE A 403 -7.62 -9.92 12.13
C PHE A 403 -8.84 -10.44 12.89
N ALA A 404 -8.64 -11.38 13.81
CA ALA A 404 -9.73 -11.99 14.58
C ALA A 404 -10.44 -10.97 15.48
N LEU A 405 -9.70 -10.05 16.13
CA LEU A 405 -10.28 -9.01 16.97
C LEU A 405 -11.06 -7.99 16.12
N SER A 406 -10.52 -7.53 15.01
CA SER A 406 -11.20 -6.61 14.10
C SER A 406 -12.49 -7.22 13.55
N TRP A 407 -12.42 -8.47 13.12
CA TRP A 407 -13.57 -9.22 12.62
C TRP A 407 -14.66 -9.39 13.69
N LEU A 408 -14.28 -9.70 14.94
CA LEU A 408 -15.21 -9.78 16.06
C LEU A 408 -15.92 -8.43 16.31
N VAL A 409 -15.21 -7.31 16.21
CA VAL A 409 -15.83 -5.99 16.40
C VAL A 409 -16.75 -5.64 15.25
N LEU A 410 -16.35 -5.89 13.98
CA LEU A 410 -17.21 -5.63 12.82
C LEU A 410 -18.51 -6.44 12.86
N SER A 411 -18.51 -7.62 13.47
CA SER A 411 -19.72 -8.44 13.59
C SER A 411 -20.82 -7.79 14.44
N LEU A 412 -20.51 -6.72 15.19
CA LEU A 412 -21.53 -5.94 15.92
C LEU A 412 -22.44 -5.13 15.00
N ASP A 413 -22.02 -4.84 13.78
CA ASP A 413 -22.83 -4.09 12.79
C ASP A 413 -23.93 -4.97 12.15
N GLN A 414 -24.00 -6.27 12.49
CA GLN A 414 -24.98 -7.24 11.99
C GLN A 414 -25.04 -7.36 10.46
N THR A 415 -23.98 -7.01 9.78
CA THR A 415 -23.79 -7.30 8.35
C THR A 415 -23.49 -8.80 8.15
N ASP A 416 -23.59 -9.29 6.92
CA ASP A 416 -23.36 -10.70 6.65
C ASP A 416 -21.91 -11.14 6.92
N PHE A 417 -21.74 -12.45 7.18
CA PHE A 417 -20.44 -13.04 7.55
C PHE A 417 -19.36 -12.80 6.50
N VAL A 418 -19.70 -12.90 5.19
CA VAL A 418 -18.75 -12.75 4.09
C VAL A 418 -18.30 -11.29 4.01
N THR A 419 -19.22 -10.34 4.11
CA THR A 419 -18.92 -8.90 4.13
C THR A 419 -17.97 -8.56 5.27
N ASN A 420 -18.27 -8.98 6.52
CA ASN A 420 -17.42 -8.68 7.68
C ASN A 420 -16.02 -9.28 7.56
N PHE A 421 -15.94 -10.55 7.17
CA PHE A 421 -14.67 -11.25 7.01
C PHE A 421 -13.80 -10.60 5.93
N THR A 422 -14.40 -10.31 4.77
CA THR A 422 -13.65 -9.78 3.62
C THR A 422 -13.35 -8.29 3.77
N ALA A 423 -14.18 -7.52 4.51
CA ALA A 423 -13.87 -6.13 4.85
C ALA A 423 -12.58 -6.02 5.68
N VAL A 424 -12.44 -6.86 6.72
CA VAL A 424 -11.20 -6.90 7.51
C VAL A 424 -10.04 -7.39 6.65
N ALA A 425 -10.24 -8.47 5.86
CA ALA A 425 -9.19 -9.00 4.98
C ALA A 425 -8.69 -7.95 3.98
N ALA A 426 -9.60 -7.20 3.35
CA ALA A 426 -9.26 -6.15 2.39
C ALA A 426 -8.49 -5.00 3.05
N ASN A 427 -8.91 -4.55 4.23
CA ASN A 427 -8.30 -3.39 4.89
C ASN A 427 -6.94 -3.72 5.53
N ILE A 428 -6.79 -4.86 6.21
CA ILE A 428 -5.50 -5.25 6.83
C ILE A 428 -4.43 -5.61 5.79
N ASN A 429 -4.86 -6.04 4.58
CA ASN A 429 -3.95 -6.31 3.47
C ASN A 429 -3.77 -5.10 2.54
N ASN A 430 -4.44 -3.99 2.79
CA ASN A 430 -4.44 -2.79 1.95
C ASN A 430 -4.81 -3.10 0.49
N THR A 431 -5.91 -3.83 0.28
CA THR A 431 -6.39 -4.26 -1.05
C THR A 431 -7.62 -3.48 -1.51
N GLY A 432 -8.44 -2.99 -0.56
CA GLY A 432 -9.64 -2.20 -0.80
C GLY A 432 -10.92 -3.02 -0.93
N PRO A 433 -11.23 -3.60 -2.09
CA PRO A 433 -12.46 -4.38 -2.24
C PRO A 433 -12.37 -5.75 -1.58
N GLY A 434 -13.50 -6.17 -0.97
CA GLY A 434 -13.74 -7.50 -0.47
C GLY A 434 -14.78 -8.25 -1.32
N LEU A 435 -15.71 -8.93 -0.66
CA LEU A 435 -16.87 -9.60 -1.24
C LEU A 435 -18.14 -9.13 -0.49
N GLY A 436 -19.30 -9.50 -1.02
CA GLY A 436 -20.58 -9.02 -0.47
C GLY A 436 -20.76 -7.52 -0.67
N MET A 437 -21.17 -6.82 0.38
CA MET A 437 -21.45 -5.37 0.36
C MET A 437 -20.21 -4.55 0.01
N VAL A 438 -19.01 -5.00 0.39
CA VAL A 438 -17.71 -4.33 0.13
C VAL A 438 -17.02 -4.87 -1.11
N GLY A 439 -17.74 -5.51 -2.02
CA GLY A 439 -17.22 -5.97 -3.31
C GLY A 439 -16.73 -4.82 -4.20
N PRO A 440 -16.21 -5.13 -5.41
CA PRO A 440 -15.62 -4.12 -6.31
C PRO A 440 -16.55 -3.00 -6.76
N VAL A 441 -17.86 -3.21 -6.69
CA VAL A 441 -18.91 -2.22 -6.99
C VAL A 441 -19.57 -1.66 -5.72
N GLY A 442 -19.16 -2.11 -4.55
CA GLY A 442 -19.68 -1.69 -3.25
C GLY A 442 -18.78 -0.66 -2.55
N ASN A 443 -19.18 -0.28 -1.34
CA ASN A 443 -18.42 0.68 -0.52
C ASN A 443 -18.57 0.40 0.97
N TYR A 444 -17.93 1.21 1.80
CA TYR A 444 -17.90 1.06 3.27
C TYR A 444 -18.79 2.08 4.02
N SER A 445 -19.70 2.78 3.32
CA SER A 445 -20.51 3.85 3.92
C SER A 445 -21.43 3.37 5.04
N GLU A 446 -21.98 2.15 4.91
CA GLU A 446 -22.98 1.59 5.83
C GLU A 446 -22.41 1.09 7.16
N PHE A 447 -21.08 0.93 7.26
CA PHE A 447 -20.46 0.54 8.52
C PHE A 447 -20.61 1.61 9.61
N SER A 448 -20.78 1.18 10.86
CA SER A 448 -20.81 2.06 12.01
C SER A 448 -19.48 2.83 12.19
N ILE A 449 -19.54 3.92 12.95
CA ILE A 449 -18.36 4.71 13.33
C ILE A 449 -17.31 3.82 13.99
N LEU A 450 -17.72 2.88 14.86
CA LEU A 450 -16.83 1.97 15.54
C LEU A 450 -16.07 1.08 14.54
N SER A 451 -16.81 0.45 13.63
CA SER A 451 -16.23 -0.41 12.59
C SER A 451 -15.31 0.36 11.65
N LYS A 452 -15.67 1.59 11.26
CA LYS A 452 -14.78 2.47 10.47
C LYS A 452 -13.48 2.79 11.21
N ILE A 453 -13.51 3.04 12.52
CA ILE A 453 -12.30 3.28 13.32
C ILE A 453 -11.42 2.03 13.39
N ILE A 454 -12.00 0.85 13.54
CA ILE A 454 -11.24 -0.42 13.52
C ILE A 454 -10.61 -0.65 12.13
N LEU A 455 -11.35 -0.44 11.05
CA LEU A 455 -10.82 -0.58 9.70
C LEU A 455 -9.72 0.46 9.39
N ILE A 456 -9.82 1.70 9.91
CA ILE A 456 -8.73 2.70 9.88
C ILE A 456 -7.49 2.15 10.57
N PHE A 457 -7.65 1.53 11.74
CA PHE A 457 -6.54 0.91 12.45
C PHE A 457 -5.94 -0.24 11.62
N ASP A 458 -6.77 -1.10 11.01
CA ASP A 458 -6.33 -2.22 10.18
C ASP A 458 -5.54 -1.75 8.96
N MET A 459 -6.00 -0.70 8.26
CA MET A 459 -5.29 -0.09 7.13
C MET A 459 -3.90 0.43 7.53
N LEU A 460 -3.81 1.15 8.65
CA LEU A 460 -2.54 1.66 9.18
C LEU A 460 -1.63 0.51 9.65
N ALA A 461 -2.20 -0.51 10.31
CA ALA A 461 -1.46 -1.67 10.80
C ALA A 461 -0.89 -2.50 9.65
N GLY A 462 -1.68 -2.73 8.60
CA GLY A 462 -1.24 -3.42 7.38
C GLY A 462 -0.09 -2.69 6.69
N ARG A 463 -0.25 -1.38 6.47
CA ARG A 463 0.76 -0.56 5.78
C ARG A 463 2.07 -0.43 6.55
N LEU A 464 2.00 -0.25 7.86
CA LEU A 464 3.15 -0.10 8.75
C LEU A 464 3.75 -1.46 9.19
N GLU A 465 3.24 -2.57 8.68
CA GLU A 465 3.66 -3.93 9.02
C GLU A 465 3.60 -4.23 10.53
N LEU A 466 2.52 -3.83 11.19
CA LEU A 466 2.12 -4.08 12.57
C LEU A 466 3.08 -3.51 13.65
N PHE A 467 4.39 -3.82 13.60
CA PHE A 467 5.32 -3.48 14.66
C PHE A 467 5.46 -1.98 14.96
N PRO A 468 5.61 -1.07 13.97
CA PRO A 468 5.69 0.37 14.23
C PRO A 468 4.45 0.92 14.92
N LEU A 469 3.26 0.47 14.51
CA LEU A 469 2.01 0.91 15.11
C LEU A 469 1.83 0.35 16.53
N MET A 470 2.07 -0.96 16.73
CA MET A 470 1.96 -1.59 18.06
C MET A 470 2.94 -0.99 19.08
N LEU A 471 4.11 -0.52 18.61
CA LEU A 471 5.08 0.13 19.47
C LEU A 471 4.54 1.44 20.09
N LEU A 472 3.64 2.16 19.41
CA LEU A 472 3.03 3.38 19.96
C LEU A 472 2.21 3.09 21.22
N PHE A 473 1.58 1.93 21.30
CA PHE A 473 0.76 1.50 22.44
C PHE A 473 1.56 0.89 23.59
N ALA A 474 2.87 0.63 23.40
CA ALA A 474 3.72 0.07 24.42
C ALA A 474 4.27 1.16 25.37
N PRO A 475 3.85 1.26 26.67
CA PRO A 475 4.31 2.30 27.59
C PRO A 475 5.83 2.32 27.76
N SER A 476 6.46 1.14 27.70
CA SER A 476 7.93 0.98 27.81
C SER A 476 8.70 1.62 26.65
N ALA A 477 8.07 1.82 25.51
CA ALA A 477 8.71 2.49 24.38
C ALA A 477 8.95 3.98 24.63
N TRP A 478 8.11 4.62 25.47
CA TRP A 478 8.15 6.05 25.75
C TRP A 478 9.04 6.40 26.95
N LYS A 479 9.43 5.43 27.79
CA LYS A 479 10.34 5.64 28.91
C LYS A 479 11.75 5.93 28.38
N LYS A 480 12.47 6.85 29.07
CA LYS A 480 13.90 7.05 28.84
C LYS A 480 14.62 5.77 29.32
N SER A 481 15.29 5.06 28.44
CA SER A 481 16.35 4.11 28.77
C SER A 481 17.59 4.88 29.09
#